data_5a8f16647cb18dbf47bd5fbc8e7b7fe1
#
_entry.id   5a8f16647cb18dbf47bd5fbc8e7b7fe1
#
_cell.length_a   1.000
_cell.length_b   1.000
_cell.length_c   1.000
_cell.angle_alpha   90.00
_cell.angle_beta   90.00
_cell.angle_gamma   90.00
#
_symmetry.space_group_name_H-M   'P 1'
#
loop_
_entity.id
_entity.type
_entity.pdbx_description
1 polymer ?
#
loop_
_entity_poly.entity_id
_entity_poly.type
_entity_poly.pdbx_seq_one_letter_code
_entity_poly.pdbx_strand_id
1 'polypeptide(L)'
;MKKIMSLLLVGIMMLSLVACGKDGGKNGGELNVGVFYYTYSDTYISSVRTALDNALTEAGIKFQNYDGNSNQTTQNEQIDTAIAQGTNLLIVNIVTSGSVDASQAIVDKASAAGIPVIFFNRAVESDEDEGKVLGSYDKCAFVGTDAPEAGHMQGKMVGQYVVDNFDAIDLNGDGKISYAMFMGQLGNVEAIYRTQYGVEDADAVITAAGKPALEYFDASNTDKYQVDQDGNWSATAANNYMTTNLSQYNESAGNMIELVICNNDGMAEGVISALNDKGYNLGDGSCTTIPVFG
;
A
#
# COMPACT_ATOMS: atom_id res chain seq x y z
N MET A 1 -15.37 -14.36 12.59
CA MET A 1 -15.46 -13.53 13.81
C MET A 1 -14.49 -12.32 13.77
N LYS A 2 -13.28 -12.40 13.16
CA LYS A 2 -12.34 -11.25 13.08
C LYS A 2 -12.82 -10.12 12.15
N LYS A 3 -13.54 -10.43 11.08
CA LYS A 3 -14.08 -9.39 10.14
C LYS A 3 -15.18 -8.50 10.73
N ILE A 4 -15.87 -8.97 11.76
CA ILE A 4 -16.93 -8.19 12.45
C ILE A 4 -16.32 -7.17 13.44
N MET A 5 -15.09 -7.41 13.91
CA MET A 5 -14.44 -6.55 14.90
C MET A 5 -13.86 -5.27 14.28
N SER A 6 -13.40 -5.32 13.03
CA SER A 6 -12.92 -4.12 12.31
C SER A 6 -14.06 -3.16 11.94
N LEU A 7 -15.22 -3.68 11.54
CA LEU A 7 -16.41 -2.84 11.30
C LEU A 7 -16.95 -2.19 12.57
N LEU A 8 -16.83 -2.87 13.73
CA LEU A 8 -17.26 -2.30 15.01
C LEU A 8 -16.36 -1.15 15.47
N LEU A 9 -15.05 -1.17 15.16
CA LEU A 9 -14.15 -0.07 15.55
C LEU A 9 -14.42 1.22 14.77
N VAL A 10 -14.69 1.13 13.47
CA VAL A 10 -15.05 2.29 12.63
C VAL A 10 -16.41 2.86 13.06
N GLY A 11 -17.38 2.00 13.35
CA GLY A 11 -18.70 2.41 13.85
C GLY A 11 -18.65 3.05 15.25
N ILE A 12 -17.76 2.58 16.13
CA ILE A 12 -17.62 3.09 17.50
C ILE A 12 -16.89 4.46 17.50
N MET A 13 -15.93 4.71 16.61
CA MET A 13 -15.30 6.03 16.48
C MET A 13 -16.28 7.08 15.93
N MET A 14 -17.17 6.72 15.02
CA MET A 14 -18.20 7.65 14.53
C MET A 14 -19.28 7.95 15.58
N LEU A 15 -19.61 6.99 16.44
CA LEU A 15 -20.55 7.20 17.55
C LEU A 15 -19.96 8.04 18.69
N SER A 16 -18.65 8.03 18.91
CA SER A 16 -18.00 8.86 19.94
C SER A 16 -17.94 10.34 19.56
N LEU A 17 -17.95 10.68 18.28
CA LEU A 17 -18.04 12.07 17.80
C LEU A 17 -19.46 12.68 18.02
N VAL A 18 -20.50 11.85 18.14
CA VAL A 18 -21.87 12.28 18.43
C VAL A 18 -22.15 12.38 19.94
N ALA A 19 -21.38 11.68 20.79
CA ALA A 19 -21.63 11.59 22.24
C ALA A 19 -20.95 12.68 23.08
N CYS A 20 -20.05 13.51 22.53
CA CYS A 20 -19.42 14.63 23.25
C CYS A 20 -20.10 16.00 23.04
N GLY A 21 -21.39 16.04 22.80
CA GLY A 21 -22.14 17.28 22.58
C GLY A 21 -23.36 17.46 23.45
N LYS A 22 -23.20 17.50 24.80
CA LYS A 22 -24.19 18.08 25.70
C LYS A 22 -23.55 19.21 26.50
N ASP A 23 -23.11 20.24 25.78
CA ASP A 23 -23.09 21.60 26.32
C ASP A 23 -23.22 22.59 25.16
N GLY A 24 -24.21 23.47 25.33
CA GLY A 24 -24.83 24.40 24.44
C GLY A 24 -23.96 25.20 23.46
N GLY A 25 -23.86 24.72 22.24
CA GLY A 25 -23.44 25.50 21.07
C GLY A 25 -24.27 25.06 19.87
N LYS A 26 -25.26 25.85 19.45
CA LYS A 26 -26.01 25.65 18.20
C LYS A 26 -25.08 25.85 17.01
N ASN A 27 -24.52 24.78 16.46
CA ASN A 27 -24.04 24.68 15.10
C ASN A 27 -23.76 23.18 14.73
N GLY A 28 -24.72 22.30 14.99
CA GLY A 28 -24.72 20.95 14.40
C GLY A 28 -25.29 21.03 13.00
N GLY A 29 -24.52 21.55 12.03
CA GLY A 29 -24.85 21.43 10.64
C GLY A 29 -24.78 19.96 10.23
N GLU A 30 -25.57 19.58 9.23
CA GLU A 30 -25.53 18.25 8.61
C GLU A 30 -24.08 17.93 8.16
N LEU A 31 -23.60 16.72 8.46
CA LEU A 31 -22.26 16.29 8.09
C LEU A 31 -22.15 16.16 6.57
N ASN A 32 -21.21 16.87 5.97
CA ASN A 32 -20.92 16.88 4.53
C ASN A 32 -19.44 16.53 4.33
N VAL A 33 -19.17 15.30 3.92
CA VAL A 33 -17.83 14.71 3.89
C VAL A 33 -17.22 14.80 2.48
N GLY A 34 -15.98 15.29 2.39
CA GLY A 34 -15.15 15.12 1.20
C GLY A 34 -14.18 13.95 1.41
N VAL A 35 -14.20 12.98 0.53
CA VAL A 35 -13.28 11.84 0.56
C VAL A 35 -12.33 11.94 -0.62
N PHE A 36 -11.03 12.06 -0.34
CA PHE A 36 -9.99 12.31 -1.33
C PHE A 36 -9.07 11.11 -1.42
N TYR A 37 -8.99 10.49 -2.58
CA TYR A 37 -8.13 9.34 -2.85
C TYR A 37 -6.91 9.78 -3.66
N TYR A 38 -5.76 9.13 -3.44
CA TYR A 38 -4.56 9.44 -4.22
C TYR A 38 -4.76 9.03 -5.69
N THR A 39 -5.44 7.90 -5.93
CA THR A 39 -5.92 7.47 -7.25
C THR A 39 -7.07 6.47 -7.12
N TYR A 40 -7.94 6.41 -8.13
CA TYR A 40 -9.01 5.40 -8.22
C TYR A 40 -8.55 4.09 -8.86
N SER A 41 -7.42 4.11 -9.57
CA SER A 41 -6.93 2.96 -10.33
C SER A 41 -6.27 1.87 -9.49
N ASP A 42 -5.92 2.16 -8.25
CA ASP A 42 -5.36 1.19 -7.31
C ASP A 42 -6.43 0.18 -6.87
N THR A 43 -6.13 -1.13 -6.99
CA THR A 43 -7.06 -2.22 -6.68
C THR A 43 -7.47 -2.23 -5.20
N TYR A 44 -6.51 -2.06 -4.29
CA TYR A 44 -6.78 -2.01 -2.86
C TYR A 44 -7.60 -0.77 -2.49
N ILE A 45 -7.21 0.41 -2.97
CA ILE A 45 -7.94 1.66 -2.72
C ILE A 45 -9.36 1.62 -3.31
N SER A 46 -9.56 0.94 -4.44
CA SER A 46 -10.91 0.72 -4.98
C SER A 46 -11.79 -0.09 -4.03
N SER A 47 -11.23 -1.11 -3.36
CA SER A 47 -11.95 -1.89 -2.36
C SER A 47 -12.26 -1.08 -1.09
N VAL A 48 -11.30 -0.28 -0.61
CA VAL A 48 -11.48 0.65 0.52
C VAL A 48 -12.56 1.69 0.21
N ARG A 49 -12.53 2.28 -1.00
CA ARG A 49 -13.55 3.23 -1.46
C ARG A 49 -14.94 2.62 -1.41
N THR A 50 -15.10 1.42 -1.96
CA THR A 50 -16.38 0.71 -1.94
C THR A 50 -16.88 0.48 -0.50
N ALA A 51 -16.00 0.07 0.40
CA ALA A 51 -16.36 -0.16 1.79
C ALA A 51 -16.73 1.12 2.53
N LEU A 52 -15.98 2.21 2.29
CA LEU A 52 -16.22 3.52 2.91
C LEU A 52 -17.51 4.14 2.38
N ASP A 53 -17.78 4.06 1.07
CA ASP A 53 -19.02 4.54 0.45
C ASP A 53 -20.25 3.84 1.04
N ASN A 54 -20.16 2.52 1.22
CA ASN A 54 -21.23 1.75 1.86
C ASN A 54 -21.45 2.20 3.31
N ALA A 55 -20.37 2.34 4.09
CA ALA A 55 -20.46 2.76 5.49
C ALA A 55 -21.05 4.16 5.66
N LEU A 56 -20.63 5.13 4.83
CA LEU A 56 -21.17 6.48 4.84
C LEU A 56 -22.64 6.51 4.41
N THR A 57 -23.02 5.72 3.41
CA THR A 57 -24.39 5.59 2.93
C THR A 57 -25.30 4.97 4.00
N GLU A 58 -24.87 3.88 4.64
CA GLU A 58 -25.63 3.25 5.73
C GLU A 58 -25.79 4.16 6.95
N ALA A 59 -24.80 5.01 7.20
CA ALA A 59 -24.87 6.03 8.25
C ALA A 59 -25.73 7.24 7.86
N GLY A 60 -26.22 7.34 6.63
CA GLY A 60 -27.00 8.48 6.12
C GLY A 60 -26.18 9.76 6.00
N ILE A 61 -24.85 9.65 5.86
CA ILE A 61 -23.92 10.78 5.78
C ILE A 61 -23.80 11.21 4.32
N LYS A 62 -23.94 12.52 4.08
CA LYS A 62 -23.67 13.09 2.75
C LYS A 62 -22.18 13.14 2.50
N PHE A 63 -21.74 12.61 1.35
CA PHE A 63 -20.32 12.61 0.98
C PHE A 63 -20.13 12.81 -0.52
N GLN A 64 -18.91 13.18 -0.89
CA GLN A 64 -18.43 13.22 -2.28
C GLN A 64 -17.01 12.70 -2.36
N ASN A 65 -16.75 11.83 -3.34
CA ASN A 65 -15.44 11.27 -3.63
C ASN A 65 -14.70 12.11 -4.67
N TYR A 66 -13.38 12.19 -4.51
CA TYR A 66 -12.47 12.90 -5.40
C TYR A 66 -11.28 12.01 -5.75
N ASP A 67 -10.91 11.98 -7.04
CA ASP A 67 -9.72 11.27 -7.54
C ASP A 67 -8.57 12.25 -7.69
N GLY A 68 -7.51 12.07 -6.92
CA GLY A 68 -6.27 12.85 -7.02
C GLY A 68 -5.47 12.54 -8.28
N ASN A 69 -5.79 11.41 -8.94
CA ASN A 69 -5.13 10.97 -10.17
C ASN A 69 -3.59 10.99 -10.06
N SER A 70 -3.07 10.53 -8.91
CA SER A 70 -1.64 10.52 -8.56
C SER A 70 -0.96 11.90 -8.63
N ASN A 71 -1.73 13.00 -8.49
CA ASN A 71 -1.23 14.37 -8.58
C ASN A 71 -1.62 15.18 -7.33
N GLN A 72 -0.62 15.53 -6.51
CA GLN A 72 -0.84 16.26 -5.25
C GLN A 72 -1.43 17.66 -5.47
N THR A 73 -1.08 18.34 -6.56
CA THR A 73 -1.64 19.65 -6.88
C THR A 73 -3.14 19.53 -7.17
N THR A 74 -3.53 18.54 -7.99
CA THR A 74 -4.95 18.24 -8.26
C THR A 74 -5.72 17.95 -6.98
N GLN A 75 -5.16 17.13 -6.07
CA GLN A 75 -5.81 16.84 -4.79
C GLN A 75 -5.97 18.09 -3.93
N ASN A 76 -4.97 18.96 -3.87
CA ASN A 76 -5.03 20.21 -3.13
C ASN A 76 -6.13 21.17 -3.67
N GLU A 77 -6.28 21.27 -4.99
CA GLU A 77 -7.32 22.08 -5.66
C GLU A 77 -8.73 21.52 -5.42
N GLN A 78 -8.85 20.19 -5.40
CA GLN A 78 -10.10 19.51 -5.07
C GLN A 78 -10.52 19.78 -3.62
N ILE A 79 -9.57 19.77 -2.67
CA ILE A 79 -9.80 20.10 -1.25
C ILE A 79 -10.27 21.55 -1.11
N ASP A 80 -9.61 22.50 -1.74
CA ASP A 80 -10.02 23.91 -1.75
C ASP A 80 -11.46 24.08 -2.28
N THR A 81 -11.76 23.40 -3.37
CA THR A 81 -13.10 23.43 -3.99
C THR A 81 -14.15 22.83 -3.07
N ALA A 82 -13.87 21.69 -2.45
CA ALA A 82 -14.79 21.01 -1.54
C ALA A 82 -15.09 21.86 -0.29
N ILE A 83 -14.06 22.47 0.30
CA ILE A 83 -14.22 23.38 1.44
C ILE A 83 -15.12 24.58 1.04
N ALA A 84 -14.86 25.17 -0.12
CA ALA A 84 -15.67 26.29 -0.62
C ALA A 84 -17.14 25.90 -0.91
N GLN A 85 -17.40 24.61 -1.20
CA GLN A 85 -18.74 24.05 -1.39
C GLN A 85 -19.41 23.57 -0.09
N GLY A 86 -18.79 23.81 1.07
CA GLY A 86 -19.38 23.52 2.38
C GLY A 86 -19.07 22.13 2.92
N THR A 87 -18.04 21.45 2.43
CA THR A 87 -17.48 20.25 3.09
C THR A 87 -17.02 20.65 4.49
N ASN A 88 -17.39 19.84 5.49
CA ASN A 88 -17.09 20.10 6.90
C ASN A 88 -16.36 18.94 7.61
N LEU A 89 -15.93 17.93 6.86
CA LEU A 89 -15.00 16.87 7.26
C LEU A 89 -14.22 16.43 6.02
N LEU A 90 -12.90 16.39 6.13
CA LEU A 90 -12.01 15.84 5.11
C LEU A 90 -11.57 14.43 5.51
N ILE A 91 -11.69 13.46 4.61
CA ILE A 91 -11.09 12.12 4.72
C ILE A 91 -10.11 11.98 3.56
N VAL A 92 -8.81 11.87 3.85
CA VAL A 92 -7.76 12.06 2.85
C VAL A 92 -6.80 10.88 2.79
N ASN A 93 -6.73 10.23 1.65
CA ASN A 93 -5.66 9.36 1.25
C ASN A 93 -4.68 10.20 0.41
N ILE A 94 -3.60 10.66 1.05
CA ILE A 94 -2.70 11.65 0.47
C ILE A 94 -1.94 11.12 -0.74
N VAL A 95 -1.70 11.97 -1.75
CA VAL A 95 -0.94 11.56 -2.94
C VAL A 95 0.55 11.41 -2.61
N THR A 96 1.15 12.37 -1.94
CA THR A 96 2.57 12.33 -1.60
C THR A 96 2.76 11.81 -0.17
N SER A 97 2.85 10.47 -0.03
CA SER A 97 3.03 9.80 1.26
C SER A 97 4.34 10.21 1.93
N GLY A 98 4.32 10.35 3.26
CA GLY A 98 5.50 10.67 4.07
C GLY A 98 6.02 12.10 3.95
N SER A 99 5.33 12.97 3.20
CA SER A 99 5.74 14.37 3.00
C SER A 99 5.08 15.31 4.00
N VAL A 100 5.85 15.82 4.94
CA VAL A 100 5.40 16.86 5.89
C VAL A 100 4.81 18.07 5.16
N ASP A 101 5.46 18.55 4.10
CA ASP A 101 5.00 19.73 3.37
C ASP A 101 3.62 19.51 2.71
N ALA A 102 3.43 18.33 2.08
CA ALA A 102 2.17 18.02 1.42
C ALA A 102 1.03 17.84 2.44
N SER A 103 1.30 17.15 3.52
CA SER A 103 0.32 16.89 4.59
C SER A 103 -0.02 18.15 5.36
N GLN A 104 0.99 18.98 5.71
CA GLN A 104 0.79 20.23 6.42
C GLN A 104 -0.05 21.20 5.60
N ALA A 105 0.17 21.27 4.28
CA ALA A 105 -0.64 22.13 3.40
C ALA A 105 -2.14 21.76 3.46
N ILE A 106 -2.49 20.49 3.62
CA ILE A 106 -3.88 20.03 3.79
C ILE A 106 -4.40 20.39 5.19
N VAL A 107 -3.58 20.16 6.22
CA VAL A 107 -3.93 20.51 7.60
C VAL A 107 -4.16 22.01 7.76
N ASP A 108 -3.34 22.84 7.13
CA ASP A 108 -3.49 24.30 7.17
C ASP A 108 -4.82 24.75 6.54
N LYS A 109 -5.25 24.13 5.44
CA LYS A 109 -6.55 24.40 4.81
C LYS A 109 -7.71 23.98 5.73
N ALA A 110 -7.62 22.78 6.31
CA ALA A 110 -8.63 22.28 7.26
C ALA A 110 -8.73 23.17 8.50
N SER A 111 -7.57 23.56 9.08
CA SER A 111 -7.47 24.43 10.24
C SER A 111 -8.02 25.83 9.96
N ALA A 112 -7.69 26.43 8.82
CA ALA A 112 -8.20 27.73 8.39
C ALA A 112 -9.74 27.72 8.23
N ALA A 113 -10.30 26.59 7.78
CA ALA A 113 -11.75 26.40 7.68
C ALA A 113 -12.40 25.95 9.02
N GLY A 114 -11.61 25.60 10.03
CA GLY A 114 -12.08 25.13 11.34
C GLY A 114 -12.69 23.71 11.30
N ILE A 115 -12.40 22.91 10.25
CA ILE A 115 -12.99 21.59 10.03
C ILE A 115 -11.97 20.46 10.34
N PRO A 116 -12.41 19.26 10.76
CA PRO A 116 -11.52 18.14 10.99
C PRO A 116 -11.00 17.55 9.69
N VAL A 117 -9.81 16.93 9.78
CA VAL A 117 -9.20 16.12 8.74
C VAL A 117 -8.78 14.76 9.31
N ILE A 118 -9.13 13.70 8.60
CA ILE A 118 -8.71 12.33 8.89
C ILE A 118 -7.91 11.84 7.68
N PHE A 119 -6.62 11.64 7.88
CA PHE A 119 -5.82 10.95 6.89
C PHE A 119 -5.99 9.45 7.02
N PHE A 120 -5.85 8.71 5.93
CA PHE A 120 -5.93 7.26 5.98
C PHE A 120 -4.98 6.57 5.02
N ASN A 121 -4.56 5.35 5.36
CA ASN A 121 -3.74 4.42 4.62
C ASN A 121 -2.30 4.91 4.37
N ARG A 122 -2.10 6.04 3.70
CA ARG A 122 -0.76 6.54 3.34
C ARG A 122 -0.23 7.48 4.42
N ALA A 123 1.05 7.28 4.80
CA ALA A 123 1.68 8.05 5.87
C ALA A 123 1.68 9.55 5.57
N VAL A 124 1.39 10.36 6.59
CA VAL A 124 1.35 11.83 6.50
C VAL A 124 2.72 12.47 6.73
N GLU A 125 3.61 11.75 7.39
CA GLU A 125 4.97 12.16 7.77
C GLU A 125 5.88 10.93 7.80
N SER A 126 7.19 11.13 7.73
CA SER A 126 8.17 10.06 7.93
C SER A 126 8.35 9.79 9.41
N ASP A 127 8.99 8.65 9.78
CA ASP A 127 9.27 8.31 11.16
C ASP A 127 10.13 9.37 11.87
N GLU A 128 11.06 10.02 11.14
CA GLU A 128 11.90 11.09 11.68
C GLU A 128 11.10 12.36 12.02
N ASP A 129 9.94 12.51 11.40
CA ASP A 129 9.07 13.66 11.52
C ASP A 129 7.80 13.38 12.34
N GLU A 130 7.70 12.20 12.96
CA GLU A 130 6.51 11.74 13.69
C GLU A 130 5.98 12.78 14.66
N GLY A 131 4.68 13.07 14.54
CA GLY A 131 3.97 14.03 15.38
C GLY A 131 4.06 15.48 14.91
N LYS A 132 4.84 15.82 13.89
CA LYS A 132 4.93 17.20 13.38
C LYS A 132 3.61 17.66 12.76
N VAL A 133 3.03 16.87 11.88
CA VAL A 133 1.78 17.20 11.19
C VAL A 133 0.58 16.85 12.07
N LEU A 134 0.51 15.62 12.58
CA LEU A 134 -0.63 15.17 13.38
C LEU A 134 -0.77 15.96 14.68
N GLY A 135 0.33 16.41 15.28
CA GLY A 135 0.34 17.25 16.48
C GLY A 135 0.09 18.75 16.21
N SER A 136 0.07 19.20 14.96
CA SER A 136 -0.08 20.61 14.62
C SER A 136 -1.52 21.14 14.69
N TYR A 137 -2.51 20.23 14.72
CA TYR A 137 -3.93 20.58 14.73
C TYR A 137 -4.76 19.58 15.51
N ASP A 138 -5.49 20.04 16.54
CA ASP A 138 -6.28 19.20 17.46
C ASP A 138 -7.39 18.39 16.79
N LYS A 139 -7.79 18.76 15.54
CA LYS A 139 -8.80 18.04 14.76
C LYS A 139 -8.19 17.26 13.59
N CYS A 140 -6.93 16.85 13.72
CA CYS A 140 -6.22 16.00 12.77
C CYS A 140 -6.07 14.60 13.35
N ALA A 141 -6.29 13.58 12.51
CA ALA A 141 -6.08 12.18 12.89
C ALA A 141 -5.56 11.37 11.69
N PHE A 142 -4.91 10.25 11.99
CA PHE A 142 -4.50 9.25 11.00
C PHE A 142 -5.09 7.88 11.33
N VAL A 143 -5.56 7.19 10.30
CA VAL A 143 -6.06 5.80 10.36
C VAL A 143 -5.33 4.98 9.30
N GLY A 144 -4.45 4.12 9.72
CA GLY A 144 -3.67 3.29 8.81
C GLY A 144 -3.07 2.08 9.50
N THR A 145 -2.22 1.37 8.77
CA THR A 145 -1.37 0.31 9.29
C THR A 145 -0.01 0.91 9.66
N ASP A 146 0.70 0.21 10.52
CA ASP A 146 2.13 0.42 10.73
C ASP A 146 2.87 -0.06 9.47
N ALA A 147 3.53 0.84 8.76
CA ALA A 147 4.18 0.51 7.49
C ALA A 147 5.33 -0.49 7.65
N PRO A 148 6.23 -0.36 8.66
CA PRO A 148 7.21 -1.39 9.00
C PRO A 148 6.59 -2.76 9.28
N GLU A 149 5.51 -2.83 10.06
CA GLU A 149 4.85 -4.10 10.42
C GLU A 149 4.40 -4.87 9.19
N ALA A 150 3.86 -4.19 8.17
CA ALA A 150 3.46 -4.83 6.92
C ALA A 150 4.65 -5.51 6.21
N GLY A 151 5.81 -4.83 6.16
CA GLY A 151 7.05 -5.38 5.64
C GLY A 151 7.55 -6.59 6.44
N HIS A 152 7.57 -6.47 7.76
CA HIS A 152 7.95 -7.56 8.67
C HIS A 152 7.05 -8.79 8.54
N MET A 153 5.73 -8.59 8.40
CA MET A 153 4.79 -9.69 8.21
C MET A 153 5.03 -10.40 6.87
N GLN A 154 5.18 -9.65 5.78
CA GLN A 154 5.47 -10.22 4.46
C GLN A 154 6.80 -10.98 4.46
N GLY A 155 7.87 -10.40 5.00
CA GLY A 155 9.18 -11.03 5.05
C GLY A 155 9.17 -12.34 5.83
N LYS A 156 8.53 -12.39 6.99
CA LYS A 156 8.38 -13.64 7.78
C LYS A 156 7.59 -14.70 7.02
N MET A 157 6.52 -14.31 6.33
CA MET A 157 5.71 -15.21 5.52
C MET A 157 6.51 -15.78 4.34
N VAL A 158 7.22 -14.93 3.62
CA VAL A 158 8.12 -15.33 2.52
C VAL A 158 9.22 -16.27 3.04
N GLY A 159 9.90 -15.90 4.11
CA GLY A 159 10.98 -16.71 4.69
C GLY A 159 10.50 -18.09 5.13
N GLN A 160 9.35 -18.17 5.79
CA GLN A 160 8.78 -19.45 6.20
C GLN A 160 8.40 -20.31 4.97
N TYR A 161 7.78 -19.72 3.96
CA TYR A 161 7.44 -20.41 2.72
C TYR A 161 8.68 -20.99 2.03
N VAL A 162 9.75 -20.19 1.95
CA VAL A 162 11.03 -20.64 1.35
C VAL A 162 11.62 -21.79 2.14
N VAL A 163 11.64 -21.72 3.48
CA VAL A 163 12.16 -22.81 4.33
C VAL A 163 11.37 -24.11 4.10
N ASP A 164 10.05 -24.02 4.04
CA ASP A 164 9.16 -25.18 3.91
C ASP A 164 9.21 -25.81 2.51
N ASN A 165 9.59 -25.04 1.47
CA ASN A 165 9.54 -25.46 0.07
C ASN A 165 10.90 -25.38 -0.66
N PHE A 166 12.01 -25.17 0.03
CA PHE A 166 13.30 -24.82 -0.54
C PHE A 166 13.67 -25.69 -1.75
N ASP A 167 13.67 -27.00 -1.59
CA ASP A 167 14.09 -27.95 -2.63
C ASP A 167 13.10 -28.00 -3.83
N ALA A 168 11.87 -27.54 -3.64
CA ALA A 168 10.86 -27.50 -4.71
C ALA A 168 10.91 -26.18 -5.52
N ILE A 169 11.43 -25.11 -4.93
CA ILE A 169 11.54 -23.79 -5.59
C ILE A 169 12.96 -23.46 -6.05
N ASP A 170 13.97 -24.24 -5.67
CA ASP A 170 15.33 -24.23 -6.26
C ASP A 170 15.27 -24.90 -7.64
N LEU A 171 14.81 -24.15 -8.64
CA LEU A 171 14.46 -24.67 -9.96
C LEU A 171 15.70 -24.99 -10.80
N ASN A 172 16.81 -24.30 -10.57
CA ASN A 172 18.07 -24.52 -11.28
C ASN A 172 19.00 -25.49 -10.55
N GLY A 173 18.69 -25.85 -9.29
CA GLY A 173 19.44 -26.83 -8.49
C GLY A 173 20.80 -26.33 -8.00
N ASP A 174 20.99 -25.01 -7.86
CA ASP A 174 22.27 -24.42 -7.43
C ASP A 174 22.38 -24.28 -5.91
N GLY A 175 21.31 -24.61 -5.18
CA GLY A 175 21.23 -24.55 -3.72
C GLY A 175 20.97 -23.16 -3.18
N LYS A 176 20.48 -22.24 -3.99
CA LYS A 176 20.09 -20.89 -3.64
C LYS A 176 18.68 -20.61 -4.17
N ILE A 177 18.06 -19.54 -3.72
CA ILE A 177 16.80 -19.05 -4.27
C ILE A 177 17.00 -17.64 -4.82
N SER A 178 16.84 -17.50 -6.12
CA SER A 178 16.91 -16.20 -6.78
C SER A 178 15.57 -15.50 -6.74
N TYR A 179 15.54 -14.21 -6.37
CA TYR A 179 14.32 -13.45 -6.26
C TYR A 179 14.30 -12.18 -7.11
N ALA A 180 13.09 -11.76 -7.51
CA ALA A 180 12.82 -10.43 -8.03
C ALA A 180 11.97 -9.65 -7.01
N MET A 181 12.24 -8.33 -6.87
CA MET A 181 11.48 -7.41 -6.01
C MET A 181 10.92 -6.27 -6.84
N PHE A 182 9.62 -6.02 -6.70
CA PHE A 182 8.93 -4.90 -7.36
C PHE A 182 8.45 -3.86 -6.35
N MET A 183 9.02 -2.66 -6.44
CA MET A 183 8.74 -1.53 -5.56
C MET A 183 7.70 -0.60 -6.18
N GLY A 184 6.70 -0.19 -5.39
CA GLY A 184 5.57 0.60 -5.88
C GLY A 184 5.90 2.06 -6.20
N GLN A 185 6.74 2.71 -5.39
CA GLN A 185 7.04 4.14 -5.54
C GLN A 185 8.30 4.53 -4.77
N LEU A 186 9.19 5.29 -5.41
CA LEU A 186 10.34 5.88 -4.72
C LEU A 186 9.91 6.92 -3.69
N GLY A 187 10.59 6.94 -2.53
CA GLY A 187 10.33 7.90 -1.46
C GLY A 187 9.02 7.70 -0.70
N ASN A 188 8.24 6.70 -1.05
CA ASN A 188 7.03 6.32 -0.34
C ASN A 188 7.37 5.43 0.85
N VAL A 189 6.90 5.79 2.04
CA VAL A 189 7.24 5.11 3.30
C VAL A 189 6.81 3.64 3.29
N GLU A 190 5.61 3.35 2.84
CA GLU A 190 5.09 1.98 2.75
C GLU A 190 5.90 1.14 1.76
N ALA A 191 6.31 1.73 0.62
CA ALA A 191 7.12 1.03 -0.37
C ALA A 191 8.54 0.74 0.15
N ILE A 192 9.14 1.69 0.85
CA ILE A 192 10.48 1.54 1.44
C ILE A 192 10.49 0.35 2.41
N TYR A 193 9.59 0.33 3.39
CA TYR A 193 9.59 -0.71 4.43
C TYR A 193 9.17 -2.09 3.90
N ARG A 194 8.20 -2.16 2.98
CA ARG A 194 7.84 -3.45 2.34
C ARG A 194 8.98 -3.99 1.50
N THR A 195 9.73 -3.14 0.78
CA THR A 195 10.90 -3.56 0.01
C THR A 195 12.03 -4.03 0.92
N GLN A 196 12.32 -3.29 1.99
CA GLN A 196 13.40 -3.60 2.92
C GLN A 196 13.08 -4.86 3.74
N TYR A 197 12.04 -4.82 4.56
CA TYR A 197 11.74 -5.89 5.50
C TYR A 197 11.18 -7.15 4.83
N GLY A 198 10.56 -7.01 3.65
CA GLY A 198 10.14 -8.16 2.84
C GLY A 198 11.30 -9.10 2.51
N VAL A 199 12.51 -8.57 2.36
CA VAL A 199 13.72 -9.36 2.11
C VAL A 199 14.52 -9.62 3.38
N GLU A 200 14.76 -8.61 4.22
CA GLU A 200 15.58 -8.76 5.44
C GLU A 200 15.02 -9.80 6.42
N ASP A 201 13.71 -9.76 6.68
CA ASP A 201 13.08 -10.72 7.58
C ASP A 201 12.97 -12.12 6.94
N ALA A 202 12.79 -12.19 5.61
CA ALA A 202 12.84 -13.46 4.91
C ALA A 202 14.22 -14.10 5.04
N ASP A 203 15.28 -13.34 4.80
CA ASP A 203 16.66 -13.80 4.97
C ASP A 203 16.97 -14.22 6.41
N ALA A 204 16.44 -13.49 7.40
CA ALA A 204 16.60 -13.85 8.80
C ALA A 204 15.99 -15.22 9.12
N VAL A 205 14.77 -15.51 8.60
CA VAL A 205 14.10 -16.81 8.79
C VAL A 205 14.85 -17.92 8.06
N ILE A 206 15.22 -17.68 6.80
CA ILE A 206 15.89 -18.66 5.93
C ILE A 206 17.26 -19.05 6.50
N THR A 207 18.05 -18.07 6.89
CA THR A 207 19.40 -18.32 7.43
C THR A 207 19.36 -18.96 8.82
N ALA A 208 18.37 -18.63 9.67
CA ALA A 208 18.14 -19.31 10.95
C ALA A 208 17.81 -20.81 10.75
N ALA A 209 17.21 -21.19 9.63
CA ALA A 209 16.97 -22.59 9.25
C ALA A 209 18.18 -23.28 8.59
N GLY A 210 19.32 -22.59 8.48
CA GLY A 210 20.56 -23.13 7.90
C GLY A 210 20.61 -23.16 6.38
N LYS A 211 19.72 -22.42 5.72
CA LYS A 211 19.70 -22.27 4.26
C LYS A 211 20.40 -20.97 3.85
N PRO A 212 20.90 -20.82 2.61
CA PRO A 212 21.45 -19.57 2.10
C PRO A 212 20.39 -18.45 2.05
N ALA A 213 20.81 -17.21 2.27
CA ALA A 213 19.98 -16.04 2.04
C ALA A 213 19.50 -15.93 0.58
N LEU A 214 18.44 -15.20 0.34
CA LEU A 214 17.92 -14.91 -0.98
C LEU A 214 18.97 -14.16 -1.83
N GLU A 215 19.05 -14.48 -3.11
CA GLU A 215 19.94 -13.81 -4.06
C GLU A 215 19.12 -13.02 -5.08
N TYR A 216 19.37 -11.72 -5.23
CA TYR A 216 18.66 -10.94 -6.24
C TYR A 216 19.05 -11.42 -7.64
N PHE A 217 18.07 -11.67 -8.51
CA PHE A 217 18.26 -12.34 -9.79
C PHE A 217 19.26 -11.67 -10.75
N ASP A 218 19.41 -10.34 -10.67
CA ASP A 218 20.33 -9.55 -11.48
C ASP A 218 21.45 -8.95 -10.62
N ALA A 219 22.60 -9.58 -10.61
CA ALA A 219 23.76 -9.13 -9.85
C ALA A 219 24.28 -7.73 -10.26
N SER A 220 23.88 -7.21 -11.42
CA SER A 220 24.25 -5.86 -11.86
C SER A 220 23.37 -4.78 -11.27
N ASN A 221 22.17 -5.11 -10.80
CA ASN A 221 21.27 -4.19 -10.11
C ASN A 221 21.59 -4.13 -8.61
N THR A 222 22.33 -3.09 -8.22
CA THR A 222 22.78 -2.89 -6.82
C THR A 222 21.67 -2.50 -5.87
N ASP A 223 20.56 -1.93 -6.36
CA ASP A 223 19.40 -1.54 -5.56
C ASP A 223 18.55 -2.74 -5.15
N LYS A 224 18.67 -3.85 -5.89
CA LYS A 224 17.96 -5.13 -5.67
C LYS A 224 16.42 -4.99 -5.70
N TYR A 225 15.91 -4.05 -6.48
CA TYR A 225 14.49 -3.92 -6.81
C TYR A 225 14.32 -3.25 -8.18
N GLN A 226 13.13 -3.39 -8.74
CA GLN A 226 12.66 -2.63 -9.89
C GLN A 226 11.45 -1.81 -9.45
N VAL A 227 11.46 -0.50 -9.69
CA VAL A 227 10.43 0.42 -9.20
C VAL A 227 9.50 0.85 -10.32
N ASP A 228 8.21 0.97 -10.02
CA ASP A 228 7.27 1.66 -10.91
C ASP A 228 7.69 3.14 -11.03
N GLN A 229 8.18 3.52 -12.20
CA GLN A 229 8.74 4.87 -12.44
C GLN A 229 7.69 5.97 -12.34
N ASP A 230 6.43 5.63 -12.57
CA ASP A 230 5.31 6.56 -12.44
C ASP A 230 4.75 6.60 -11.00
N GLY A 231 5.21 5.70 -10.13
CA GLY A 231 4.81 5.64 -8.73
C GLY A 231 3.34 5.25 -8.51
N ASN A 232 2.75 4.56 -9.47
CA ASN A 232 1.33 4.19 -9.45
C ASN A 232 1.07 2.79 -8.85
N TRP A 233 2.11 2.05 -8.45
CA TRP A 233 1.99 0.69 -7.91
C TRP A 233 1.31 -0.27 -8.90
N SER A 234 1.61 -0.09 -10.19
CA SER A 234 0.77 -0.63 -11.26
C SER A 234 1.12 -2.05 -11.67
N ALA A 235 0.07 -2.84 -11.93
CA ALA A 235 0.19 -4.15 -12.56
C ALA A 235 0.96 -4.08 -13.90
N THR A 236 0.74 -3.03 -14.68
CA THR A 236 1.39 -2.83 -15.99
C THR A 236 2.90 -2.68 -15.85
N ALA A 237 3.39 -1.89 -14.89
CA ALA A 237 4.82 -1.71 -14.68
C ALA A 237 5.49 -3.05 -14.28
N ALA A 238 4.89 -3.77 -13.32
CA ALA A 238 5.40 -5.06 -12.88
C ALA A 238 5.36 -6.13 -14.00
N ASN A 239 4.28 -6.16 -14.80
CA ASN A 239 4.17 -7.04 -15.97
C ASN A 239 5.27 -6.77 -17.00
N ASN A 240 5.52 -5.51 -17.34
CA ASN A 240 6.56 -5.11 -18.31
C ASN A 240 7.95 -5.51 -17.84
N TYR A 241 8.27 -5.26 -16.56
CA TYR A 241 9.53 -5.67 -15.96
C TYR A 241 9.67 -7.20 -15.99
N MET A 242 8.67 -7.92 -15.48
CA MET A 242 8.75 -9.38 -15.41
C MET A 242 8.84 -10.02 -16.80
N THR A 243 8.09 -9.52 -17.79
CA THR A 243 8.20 -9.97 -19.19
C THR A 243 9.61 -9.78 -19.73
N THR A 244 10.25 -8.66 -19.44
CA THR A 244 11.63 -8.36 -19.83
C THR A 244 12.61 -9.29 -19.11
N ASN A 245 12.45 -9.46 -17.81
CA ASN A 245 13.30 -10.32 -16.99
C ASN A 245 13.24 -11.78 -17.49
N LEU A 246 12.06 -12.31 -17.73
CA LEU A 246 11.86 -13.69 -18.21
C LEU A 246 12.45 -13.95 -19.61
N SER A 247 12.75 -12.90 -20.37
CA SER A 247 13.48 -13.08 -21.65
C SER A 247 14.93 -13.48 -21.47
N GLN A 248 15.53 -13.20 -20.32
CA GLN A 248 16.95 -13.45 -20.00
C GLN A 248 17.12 -14.43 -18.84
N TYR A 249 16.23 -14.41 -17.86
CA TYR A 249 16.26 -15.21 -16.63
C TYR A 249 15.11 -16.23 -16.65
N ASN A 250 15.42 -17.44 -17.12
CA ASN A 250 14.44 -18.51 -17.34
C ASN A 250 15.08 -19.89 -17.25
N GLU A 251 14.29 -20.94 -17.21
CA GLU A 251 14.78 -22.33 -17.12
C GLU A 251 15.79 -22.69 -18.22
N SER A 252 15.55 -22.26 -19.46
CA SER A 252 16.43 -22.56 -20.58
C SER A 252 17.79 -21.91 -20.45
N ALA A 253 17.87 -20.77 -19.75
CA ALA A 253 19.12 -20.06 -19.50
C ALA A 253 19.86 -20.59 -18.26
N GLY A 254 19.19 -21.41 -17.42
CA GLY A 254 19.76 -21.95 -16.20
C GLY A 254 19.98 -20.93 -15.09
N ASN A 255 19.29 -19.79 -15.16
CA ASN A 255 19.37 -18.68 -14.22
C ASN A 255 17.96 -18.14 -13.87
N MET A 256 17.03 -19.05 -13.62
CA MET A 256 15.62 -18.75 -13.39
C MET A 256 15.41 -17.80 -12.21
N ILE A 257 14.41 -16.90 -12.33
CA ILE A 257 13.81 -16.22 -11.17
C ILE A 257 12.90 -17.23 -10.48
N GLU A 258 13.13 -17.49 -9.20
CA GLU A 258 12.50 -18.58 -8.44
C GLU A 258 11.50 -18.10 -7.41
N LEU A 259 11.51 -16.79 -7.12
CA LEU A 259 10.63 -16.14 -6.15
C LEU A 259 10.37 -14.70 -6.59
N VAL A 260 9.14 -14.22 -6.42
CA VAL A 260 8.80 -12.83 -6.66
C VAL A 260 8.14 -12.20 -5.45
N ILE A 261 8.61 -11.03 -5.06
CA ILE A 261 8.06 -10.21 -3.97
C ILE A 261 7.62 -8.87 -4.56
N CYS A 262 6.38 -8.49 -4.29
CA CYS A 262 5.80 -7.24 -4.75
C CYS A 262 5.34 -6.40 -3.57
N ASN A 263 5.33 -5.09 -3.72
CA ASN A 263 4.85 -4.20 -2.67
C ASN A 263 3.32 -4.20 -2.51
N ASN A 264 2.57 -4.67 -3.53
CA ASN A 264 1.11 -4.78 -3.44
C ASN A 264 0.54 -5.86 -4.37
N ASP A 265 -0.74 -6.20 -4.17
CA ASP A 265 -1.48 -7.20 -4.94
C ASP A 265 -1.57 -6.86 -6.44
N GLY A 266 -1.75 -5.58 -6.79
CA GLY A 266 -1.84 -5.15 -8.18
C GLY A 266 -0.56 -5.45 -8.97
N MET A 267 0.61 -5.19 -8.38
CA MET A 267 1.90 -5.56 -8.99
C MET A 267 2.05 -7.09 -9.09
N ALA A 268 1.63 -7.83 -8.06
CA ALA A 268 1.65 -9.29 -8.06
C ALA A 268 0.75 -9.88 -9.17
N GLU A 269 -0.44 -9.33 -9.38
CA GLU A 269 -1.31 -9.69 -10.51
C GLU A 269 -0.62 -9.46 -11.87
N GLY A 270 0.08 -8.33 -12.02
CA GLY A 270 0.87 -8.03 -13.21
C GLY A 270 1.98 -9.04 -13.46
N VAL A 271 2.70 -9.44 -12.41
CA VAL A 271 3.74 -10.48 -12.46
C VAL A 271 3.14 -11.82 -12.87
N ILE A 272 2.04 -12.24 -12.24
CA ILE A 272 1.36 -13.50 -12.56
C ILE A 272 0.92 -13.53 -14.02
N SER A 273 0.39 -12.42 -14.55
CA SER A 273 0.05 -12.31 -15.96
C SER A 273 1.26 -12.53 -16.87
N ALA A 274 2.41 -11.93 -16.57
CA ALA A 274 3.64 -12.12 -17.35
C ALA A 274 4.16 -13.55 -17.27
N LEU A 275 4.05 -14.19 -16.10
CA LEU A 275 4.41 -15.60 -15.90
C LEU A 275 3.52 -16.51 -16.74
N ASN A 276 2.20 -16.30 -16.71
CA ASN A 276 1.23 -17.06 -17.48
C ASN A 276 1.48 -16.97 -18.98
N ASP A 277 1.81 -15.78 -19.50
CA ASP A 277 2.15 -15.57 -20.91
C ASP A 277 3.41 -16.35 -21.36
N LYS A 278 4.27 -16.73 -20.41
CA LYS A 278 5.45 -17.55 -20.65
C LYS A 278 5.27 -19.03 -20.32
N GLY A 279 4.08 -19.42 -19.92
CA GLY A 279 3.73 -20.80 -19.60
C GLY A 279 4.05 -21.24 -18.17
N TYR A 280 4.30 -20.30 -17.25
CA TYR A 280 4.43 -20.55 -15.82
C TYR A 280 3.12 -20.28 -15.09
N ASN A 281 2.96 -20.78 -13.89
CA ASN A 281 1.85 -20.47 -12.97
C ASN A 281 0.42 -20.67 -13.55
N LEU A 282 0.24 -21.63 -14.48
CA LEU A 282 -1.07 -21.84 -15.13
C LEU A 282 -2.12 -22.47 -14.20
N GLY A 283 -1.72 -22.97 -13.04
CA GLY A 283 -2.64 -23.49 -12.01
C GLY A 283 -3.24 -24.86 -12.31
N ASP A 284 -2.88 -25.48 -13.43
CA ASP A 284 -3.38 -26.79 -13.87
C ASP A 284 -2.43 -27.96 -13.58
N GLY A 285 -1.29 -27.65 -12.94
CA GLY A 285 -0.25 -28.63 -12.61
C GLY A 285 0.60 -29.09 -13.80
N SER A 286 0.44 -28.48 -14.97
CA SER A 286 1.19 -28.82 -16.19
C SER A 286 2.51 -28.05 -16.36
N CYS A 287 2.74 -27.04 -15.53
CA CYS A 287 3.89 -26.15 -15.64
C CYS A 287 4.54 -25.84 -14.28
N THR A 288 5.76 -25.31 -14.35
CA THR A 288 6.48 -24.80 -13.18
C THR A 288 5.69 -23.65 -12.53
N THR A 289 5.65 -23.67 -11.22
CA THR A 289 5.03 -22.61 -10.41
C THR A 289 6.12 -21.83 -9.68
N ILE A 290 6.15 -20.52 -9.89
CA ILE A 290 7.02 -19.57 -9.21
C ILE A 290 6.18 -18.87 -8.16
N PRO A 291 6.53 -18.93 -6.86
CA PRO A 291 5.80 -18.22 -5.81
C PRO A 291 5.86 -16.71 -6.02
N VAL A 292 4.70 -16.07 -5.89
CA VAL A 292 4.53 -14.62 -5.99
C VAL A 292 3.83 -14.12 -4.74
N PHE A 293 4.41 -13.13 -4.09
CA PHE A 293 3.87 -12.47 -2.89
C PHE A 293 3.57 -11.00 -3.20
N GLY A 294 2.37 -10.54 -2.78
CA GLY A 294 1.91 -9.17 -2.92
C GLY A 294 1.54 -8.50 -1.62
#